data_661932a7fe123d738abad9fd61cd83ab
#
_entry.id   661932a7fe123d738abad9fd61cd83ab
#
_cell.length_a   1.000
_cell.length_b   1.000
_cell.length_c   1.000
_cell.angle_alpha   90.00
_cell.angle_beta   90.00
_cell.angle_gamma   90.00
#
_symmetry.space_group_name_H-M   'P 1'
#
loop_
_entity.id
_entity.type
_entity.pdbx_description
1 polymer ?
#
loop_
_entity_poly.entity_id
_entity_poly.type
_entity_poly.pdbx_seq_one_letter_code
_entity_poly.pdbx_strand_id
1 'polypeptide(L)'
;MNAMEGYGFWILAAANAALFIAFAYSFARPLNARDWRSFGAFSAFIVALFAEMYGFPLTIYLLSGWLQARWPGVNWFSHDAGHLPEMMLGLGLNPHFGPFHLLSTVLIIAGFWLVAAAWPVLFRAVRAGRLATTGPYAKLRHPQYAGFILIMTGFLFQWPTLVTLLMYPVLVAMYVRLAIREDREAAARFGQEYAVWRARVPGWFPRLGRPASGAAPLR
;
A
#
# COMPACT_ATOMS: atom_id res chain seq x y z
N MET A 1 26.34 -17.24 -16.14
CA MET A 1 25.84 -15.91 -15.74
C MET A 1 24.33 -15.95 -15.82
N ASN A 2 23.65 -15.97 -14.68
CA ASN A 2 22.19 -16.02 -14.67
C ASN A 2 21.64 -14.71 -15.19
N ALA A 3 20.63 -14.75 -16.05
CA ALA A 3 20.08 -13.57 -16.75
C ALA A 3 19.51 -12.44 -15.85
N MET A 4 19.52 -12.63 -14.52
CA MET A 4 18.97 -11.70 -13.52
C MET A 4 20.02 -11.19 -12.51
N GLU A 5 21.31 -11.26 -12.82
CA GLU A 5 22.36 -10.86 -11.88
C GLU A 5 22.64 -9.34 -11.81
N GLY A 6 21.85 -8.50 -12.46
CA GLY A 6 22.08 -7.06 -12.50
C GLY A 6 20.83 -6.22 -12.61
N TYR A 7 21.02 -4.99 -13.02
CA TYR A 7 20.00 -3.97 -13.26
C TYR A 7 19.99 -3.54 -14.72
N GLY A 8 19.12 -2.59 -15.08
CA GLY A 8 18.97 -2.14 -16.46
C GLY A 8 17.83 -2.81 -17.22
N PHE A 9 17.01 -3.61 -16.53
CA PHE A 9 15.85 -4.31 -17.11
C PHE A 9 14.61 -3.41 -17.15
N TRP A 10 14.70 -2.29 -17.88
CA TRP A 10 13.64 -1.28 -17.95
C TRP A 10 12.29 -1.81 -18.47
N ILE A 11 12.32 -2.79 -19.39
CA ILE A 11 11.09 -3.43 -19.87
C ILE A 11 10.42 -4.20 -18.72
N LEU A 12 11.21 -4.90 -17.90
CA LEU A 12 10.70 -5.63 -16.75
C LEU A 12 10.16 -4.66 -15.68
N ALA A 13 10.86 -3.56 -15.42
CA ALA A 13 10.39 -2.49 -14.53
C ALA A 13 9.04 -1.92 -14.99
N ALA A 14 8.94 -1.56 -16.27
CA ALA A 14 7.71 -1.03 -16.85
C ALA A 14 6.57 -2.05 -16.84
N ALA A 15 6.85 -3.32 -17.19
CA ALA A 15 5.85 -4.38 -17.21
C ALA A 15 5.28 -4.68 -15.82
N ASN A 16 6.14 -4.76 -14.79
CA ASN A 16 5.70 -4.96 -13.40
C ASN A 16 4.91 -3.75 -12.90
N ALA A 17 5.40 -2.53 -13.11
CA ALA A 17 4.65 -1.32 -12.73
C ALA A 17 3.28 -1.29 -13.41
N ALA A 18 3.21 -1.54 -14.71
CA ALA A 18 1.96 -1.59 -15.46
C ALA A 18 1.03 -2.68 -14.94
N LEU A 19 1.56 -3.88 -14.63
CA LEU A 19 0.78 -5.00 -14.09
C LEU A 19 0.10 -4.63 -12.77
N PHE A 20 0.86 -4.11 -11.79
CA PHE A 20 0.33 -3.74 -10.48
C PHE A 20 -0.65 -2.56 -10.56
N ILE A 21 -0.36 -1.56 -11.41
CA ILE A 21 -1.25 -0.42 -11.63
C ILE A 21 -2.54 -0.87 -12.33
N ALA A 22 -2.44 -1.68 -13.38
CA ALA A 22 -3.61 -2.21 -14.09
C ALA A 22 -4.45 -3.13 -13.21
N PHE A 23 -3.78 -3.98 -12.40
CA PHE A 23 -4.47 -4.83 -11.44
C PHE A 23 -5.24 -3.99 -10.41
N ALA A 24 -4.61 -2.98 -9.81
CA ALA A 24 -5.30 -2.06 -8.90
C ALA A 24 -6.45 -1.32 -9.61
N TYR A 25 -6.24 -0.85 -10.85
CA TYR A 25 -7.26 -0.15 -11.64
C TYR A 25 -8.45 -1.04 -12.01
N SER A 26 -8.27 -2.35 -12.16
CA SER A 26 -9.34 -3.27 -12.54
C SER A 26 -10.54 -3.25 -11.58
N PHE A 27 -10.31 -2.96 -10.31
CA PHE A 27 -11.35 -2.83 -9.29
C PHE A 27 -11.45 -1.43 -8.67
N ALA A 28 -10.34 -0.66 -8.63
CA ALA A 28 -10.28 0.69 -8.06
C ALA A 28 -10.44 1.76 -9.15
N ARG A 29 -11.59 1.79 -9.84
CA ARG A 29 -11.85 2.78 -10.90
C ARG A 29 -12.13 4.17 -10.31
N PRO A 30 -11.22 5.14 -10.48
CA PRO A 30 -11.42 6.49 -9.95
C PRO A 30 -12.65 7.16 -10.57
N LEU A 31 -13.54 7.73 -9.74
CA LEU A 31 -14.77 8.38 -10.16
C LEU A 31 -14.67 9.90 -10.13
N ASN A 32 -13.79 10.44 -9.32
CA ASN A 32 -13.62 11.87 -9.09
C ASN A 32 -12.14 12.25 -8.97
N ALA A 33 -11.85 13.56 -8.93
CA ALA A 33 -10.48 14.06 -8.83
C ALA A 33 -9.72 13.58 -7.57
N ARG A 34 -10.43 13.25 -6.50
CA ARG A 34 -9.86 12.73 -5.26
C ARG A 34 -9.39 11.28 -5.45
N ASP A 35 -10.24 10.46 -6.06
CA ASP A 35 -9.91 9.07 -6.36
C ASP A 35 -8.70 9.01 -7.30
N TRP A 36 -8.66 9.90 -8.31
CA TRP A 36 -7.52 10.02 -9.21
C TRP A 36 -6.22 10.42 -8.49
N ARG A 37 -6.30 11.33 -7.50
CA ARG A 37 -5.12 11.69 -6.67
C ARG A 37 -4.64 10.51 -5.82
N SER A 38 -5.57 9.80 -5.20
CA SER A 38 -5.28 8.62 -4.39
C SER A 38 -4.61 7.52 -5.23
N PHE A 39 -5.23 7.20 -6.36
CA PHE A 39 -4.71 6.18 -7.28
C PHE A 39 -3.40 6.61 -7.95
N GLY A 40 -3.29 7.87 -8.36
CA GLY A 40 -2.07 8.41 -8.96
C GLY A 40 -0.88 8.41 -8.01
N ALA A 41 -1.09 8.70 -6.73
CA ALA A 41 -0.06 8.63 -5.71
C ALA A 41 0.42 7.20 -5.45
N PHE A 42 -0.48 6.23 -5.39
CA PHE A 42 -0.14 4.81 -5.37
C PHE A 42 0.66 4.41 -6.61
N SER A 43 0.20 4.80 -7.80
CA SER A 43 0.87 4.49 -9.06
C SER A 43 2.28 5.08 -9.13
N ALA A 44 2.47 6.31 -8.65
CA ALA A 44 3.79 6.94 -8.59
C ALA A 44 4.76 6.17 -7.67
N PHE A 45 4.28 5.70 -6.52
CA PHE A 45 5.06 4.83 -5.63
C PHE A 45 5.46 3.53 -6.33
N ILE A 46 4.53 2.87 -7.00
CA ILE A 46 4.78 1.61 -7.73
C ILE A 46 5.79 1.81 -8.86
N VAL A 47 5.69 2.90 -9.62
CA VAL A 47 6.66 3.23 -10.67
C VAL A 47 8.05 3.46 -10.09
N ALA A 48 8.17 4.27 -9.03
CA ALA A 48 9.45 4.54 -8.37
C ALA A 48 10.10 3.26 -7.82
N LEU A 49 9.29 2.39 -7.19
CA LEU A 49 9.74 1.10 -6.68
C LEU A 49 10.34 0.22 -7.78
N PHE A 50 9.58 -0.05 -8.83
CA PHE A 50 10.03 -0.97 -9.89
C PHE A 50 11.13 -0.37 -10.76
N ALA A 51 11.20 0.96 -10.90
CA ALA A 51 12.31 1.63 -11.55
C ALA A 51 13.64 1.39 -10.81
N GLU A 52 13.64 1.40 -9.47
CA GLU A 52 14.83 1.04 -8.68
C GLU A 52 15.05 -0.48 -8.60
N MET A 53 14.00 -1.27 -8.53
CA MET A 53 14.09 -2.73 -8.39
C MET A 53 14.73 -3.40 -9.60
N TYR A 54 14.39 -2.97 -10.80
CA TYR A 54 14.85 -3.60 -12.05
C TYR A 54 15.61 -2.65 -12.97
N GLY A 55 15.34 -1.34 -12.89
CA GLY A 55 15.96 -0.34 -13.76
C GLY A 55 17.32 0.13 -13.26
N PHE A 56 17.36 1.14 -12.42
CA PHE A 56 18.57 1.70 -11.85
C PHE A 56 18.50 1.72 -10.33
N PRO A 57 19.41 1.02 -9.62
CA PRO A 57 19.39 0.90 -8.16
C PRO A 57 19.96 2.15 -7.48
N LEU A 58 19.26 3.28 -7.58
CA LEU A 58 19.72 4.57 -7.07
C LEU A 58 20.09 4.49 -5.58
N THR A 59 19.30 3.80 -4.78
CA THR A 59 19.53 3.59 -3.35
C THR A 59 20.85 2.88 -3.10
N ILE A 60 21.07 1.76 -3.77
CA ILE A 60 22.32 1.00 -3.66
C ILE A 60 23.50 1.84 -4.15
N TYR A 61 23.35 2.54 -5.27
CA TYR A 61 24.39 3.41 -5.81
C TYR A 61 24.80 4.51 -4.80
N LEU A 62 23.84 5.22 -4.22
CA LEU A 62 24.10 6.28 -3.25
C LEU A 62 24.71 5.77 -1.93
N LEU A 63 24.33 4.57 -1.51
CA LEU A 63 24.81 3.97 -0.26
C LEU A 63 26.02 3.06 -0.46
N SER A 64 26.48 2.83 -1.69
CA SER A 64 27.48 1.80 -2.03
C SER A 64 28.74 1.86 -1.19
N GLY A 65 29.29 3.05 -0.96
CA GLY A 65 30.50 3.23 -0.13
C GLY A 65 30.29 2.78 1.33
N TRP A 66 29.18 3.15 1.92
CA TRP A 66 28.84 2.75 3.29
C TRP A 66 28.50 1.26 3.39
N LEU A 67 27.73 0.75 2.45
CA LEU A 67 27.35 -0.67 2.39
C LEU A 67 28.60 -1.55 2.21
N GLN A 68 29.48 -1.20 1.27
CA GLN A 68 30.71 -1.95 1.02
C GLN A 68 31.66 -1.92 2.20
N ALA A 69 31.78 -0.80 2.91
CA ALA A 69 32.60 -0.70 4.10
C ALA A 69 32.07 -1.57 5.26
N ARG A 70 30.76 -1.69 5.40
CA ARG A 70 30.13 -2.42 6.49
C ARG A 70 29.99 -3.92 6.23
N TRP A 71 29.74 -4.30 4.97
CA TRP A 71 29.58 -5.69 4.52
C TRP A 71 30.40 -5.95 3.25
N PRO A 72 31.73 -6.07 3.35
CA PRO A 72 32.62 -6.12 2.17
C PRO A 72 32.46 -7.39 1.32
N GLY A 73 31.85 -8.46 1.89
CA GLY A 73 31.61 -9.74 1.19
C GLY A 73 30.34 -9.77 0.34
N VAL A 74 29.52 -8.70 0.35
CA VAL A 74 28.26 -8.67 -0.36
C VAL A 74 28.42 -7.97 -1.71
N ASN A 75 27.92 -8.60 -2.79
CA ASN A 75 27.80 -7.95 -4.09
C ASN A 75 26.55 -7.04 -4.10
N TRP A 76 26.69 -5.79 -3.67
CA TRP A 76 25.59 -4.85 -3.55
C TRP A 76 24.91 -4.48 -4.87
N PHE A 77 25.54 -4.73 -6.01
CA PHE A 77 24.94 -4.53 -7.33
C PHE A 77 24.27 -5.77 -7.92
N SER A 78 24.15 -6.85 -7.15
CA SER A 78 23.26 -7.95 -7.52
C SER A 78 21.80 -7.60 -7.21
N HIS A 79 20.86 -8.20 -7.95
CA HIS A 79 19.43 -8.00 -7.69
C HIS A 79 19.05 -8.39 -6.25
N ASP A 80 19.56 -9.51 -5.74
CA ASP A 80 19.26 -9.98 -4.38
C ASP A 80 19.63 -8.97 -3.29
N ALA A 81 20.65 -8.12 -3.53
CA ALA A 81 21.07 -7.11 -2.59
C ALA A 81 20.04 -6.00 -2.34
N GLY A 82 19.07 -5.84 -3.21
CA GLY A 82 17.94 -4.94 -3.00
C GLY A 82 17.01 -5.33 -1.85
N HIS A 83 17.04 -6.60 -1.43
CA HIS A 83 16.41 -7.07 -0.19
C HIS A 83 17.22 -6.64 1.04
N LEU A 84 17.42 -5.34 1.20
CA LEU A 84 18.31 -4.78 2.22
C LEU A 84 18.10 -5.35 3.64
N PRO A 85 16.87 -5.56 4.16
CA PRO A 85 16.68 -6.09 5.50
C PRO A 85 17.28 -7.48 5.68
N GLU A 86 17.05 -8.40 4.72
CA GLU A 86 17.61 -9.74 4.75
C GLU A 86 19.15 -9.74 4.64
N MET A 87 19.65 -8.94 3.71
CA MET A 87 21.09 -8.87 3.43
C MET A 87 21.88 -8.25 4.60
N MET A 88 21.37 -7.17 5.20
CA MET A 88 22.03 -6.49 6.32
C MET A 88 21.99 -7.31 7.61
N LEU A 89 20.95 -8.09 7.84
CA LEU A 89 20.82 -8.96 9.00
C LEU A 89 21.57 -10.29 8.85
N GLY A 90 22.10 -10.59 7.65
CA GLY A 90 22.88 -11.80 7.38
C GLY A 90 22.09 -13.08 7.66
N LEU A 91 20.80 -13.13 7.29
CA LEU A 91 19.93 -14.26 7.61
C LEU A 91 20.29 -15.54 6.86
N GLY A 92 21.24 -15.50 5.91
CA GLY A 92 21.79 -16.67 5.22
C GLY A 92 20.78 -17.45 4.37
N LEU A 93 19.57 -16.91 4.20
CA LEU A 93 18.48 -17.49 3.43
C LEU A 93 18.42 -16.87 2.03
N ASN A 94 17.78 -17.59 1.09
CA ASN A 94 17.38 -16.94 -0.16
C ASN A 94 16.46 -15.76 0.21
N PRO A 95 16.81 -14.51 -0.16
CA PRO A 95 16.07 -13.32 0.27
C PRO A 95 14.59 -13.34 -0.15
N HIS A 96 14.25 -14.07 -1.24
CA HIS A 96 12.86 -14.24 -1.69
C HIS A 96 12.00 -15.13 -0.77
N PHE A 97 12.61 -15.88 0.13
CA PHE A 97 11.94 -16.70 1.14
C PHE A 97 12.24 -16.25 2.57
N GLY A 98 12.88 -15.11 2.73
CA GLY A 98 13.18 -14.49 4.01
C GLY A 98 11.93 -13.99 4.75
N PRO A 99 12.02 -13.78 6.07
CA PRO A 99 10.87 -13.37 6.89
C PRO A 99 10.29 -12.02 6.47
N PHE A 100 11.11 -11.07 6.02
CA PHE A 100 10.64 -9.77 5.54
C PHE A 100 9.90 -9.90 4.20
N HIS A 101 10.38 -10.76 3.31
CA HIS A 101 9.71 -11.04 2.05
C HIS A 101 8.36 -11.75 2.26
N LEU A 102 8.29 -12.72 3.16
CA LEU A 102 7.04 -13.41 3.51
C LEU A 102 6.03 -12.44 4.16
N LEU A 103 6.48 -11.61 5.10
CA LEU A 103 5.64 -10.58 5.71
C LEU A 103 5.15 -9.59 4.65
N SER A 104 6.03 -9.14 3.76
CA SER A 104 5.69 -8.29 2.62
C SER A 104 4.58 -8.89 1.79
N THR A 105 4.73 -10.15 1.40
CA THR A 105 3.73 -10.87 0.58
C THR A 105 2.36 -10.87 1.26
N VAL A 106 2.31 -11.16 2.57
CA VAL A 106 1.06 -11.12 3.35
C VAL A 106 0.43 -9.73 3.35
N LEU A 107 1.23 -8.68 3.59
CA LEU A 107 0.75 -7.30 3.61
C LEU A 107 0.23 -6.84 2.24
N ILE A 108 0.95 -7.18 1.16
CA ILE A 108 0.56 -6.83 -0.21
C ILE A 108 -0.76 -7.52 -0.57
N ILE A 109 -0.87 -8.83 -0.32
CA ILE A 109 -2.10 -9.59 -0.59
C ILE A 109 -3.27 -9.04 0.23
N ALA A 110 -3.07 -8.82 1.54
CA ALA A 110 -4.10 -8.27 2.42
C ALA A 110 -4.54 -6.87 1.97
N GLY A 111 -3.60 -6.03 1.55
CA GLY A 111 -3.88 -4.69 1.05
C GLY A 111 -4.71 -4.72 -0.24
N PHE A 112 -4.32 -5.52 -1.24
CA PHE A 112 -5.09 -5.68 -2.47
C PHE A 112 -6.48 -6.28 -2.22
N TRP A 113 -6.57 -7.29 -1.35
CA TRP A 113 -7.85 -7.86 -0.96
C TRP A 113 -8.76 -6.79 -0.32
N LEU A 114 -8.21 -5.97 0.58
CA LEU A 114 -8.97 -4.93 1.25
C LEU A 114 -9.49 -3.87 0.26
N VAL A 115 -8.65 -3.41 -0.68
CA VAL A 115 -9.05 -2.46 -1.72
C VAL A 115 -10.10 -3.08 -2.62
N ALA A 116 -9.89 -4.31 -3.11
CA ALA A 116 -10.82 -5.02 -3.98
C ALA A 116 -12.19 -5.26 -3.33
N ALA A 117 -12.21 -5.55 -2.02
CA ALA A 117 -13.45 -5.72 -1.27
C ALA A 117 -14.18 -4.39 -0.96
N ALA A 118 -13.40 -3.32 -0.71
CA ALA A 118 -13.96 -2.02 -0.34
C ALA A 118 -14.58 -1.27 -1.53
N TRP A 119 -13.91 -1.28 -2.67
CA TRP A 119 -14.26 -0.43 -3.81
C TRP A 119 -15.67 -0.68 -4.38
N PRO A 120 -16.12 -1.93 -4.63
CA PRO A 120 -17.46 -2.18 -5.12
C PRO A 120 -18.56 -1.72 -4.15
N VAL A 121 -18.29 -1.77 -2.83
CA VAL A 121 -19.21 -1.29 -1.80
C VAL A 121 -19.35 0.23 -1.90
N LEU A 122 -18.21 0.93 -1.93
CA LEU A 122 -18.18 2.38 -2.08
C LEU A 122 -18.87 2.83 -3.38
N PHE A 123 -18.51 2.20 -4.50
CA PHE A 123 -19.07 2.54 -5.80
C PHE A 123 -20.60 2.44 -5.85
N ARG A 124 -21.16 1.32 -5.32
CA ARG A 124 -22.61 1.13 -5.24
C ARG A 124 -23.27 2.14 -4.31
N ALA A 125 -22.67 2.43 -3.16
CA ALA A 125 -23.19 3.39 -2.20
C ALA A 125 -23.21 4.82 -2.78
N VAL A 126 -22.12 5.24 -3.43
CA VAL A 126 -22.03 6.56 -4.09
C VAL A 126 -23.10 6.71 -5.18
N ARG A 127 -23.27 5.70 -6.05
CA ARG A 127 -24.31 5.72 -7.09
C ARG A 127 -25.73 5.77 -6.53
N ALA A 128 -25.96 5.10 -5.41
CA ALA A 128 -27.25 5.10 -4.75
C ALA A 128 -27.48 6.33 -3.84
N GLY A 129 -26.52 7.24 -3.74
CA GLY A 129 -26.60 8.41 -2.87
C GLY A 129 -26.63 8.06 -1.36
N ARG A 130 -26.17 6.89 -0.96
CA ARG A 130 -26.18 6.37 0.41
C ARG A 130 -24.80 6.28 1.01
N LEU A 131 -24.74 6.18 2.36
CA LEU A 131 -23.53 5.94 3.10
C LEU A 131 -23.06 4.47 2.89
N ALA A 132 -21.77 4.26 2.65
CA ALA A 132 -21.17 2.92 2.59
C ALA A 132 -20.94 2.40 4.02
N THR A 133 -21.71 1.38 4.43
CA THR A 133 -21.70 0.86 5.82
C THR A 133 -21.52 -0.65 5.89
N THR A 134 -21.44 -1.33 4.73
CA THR A 134 -21.37 -2.80 4.64
C THR A 134 -19.98 -3.29 4.22
N GLY A 135 -19.74 -4.60 4.31
CA GLY A 135 -18.43 -5.19 3.94
C GLY A 135 -17.29 -4.61 4.77
N PRO A 136 -16.15 -4.22 4.14
CA PRO A 136 -15.04 -3.59 4.86
C PRO A 136 -15.44 -2.31 5.61
N TYR A 137 -16.43 -1.55 5.12
CA TYR A 137 -16.94 -0.34 5.76
C TYR A 137 -17.74 -0.60 7.05
N ALA A 138 -18.10 -1.84 7.34
CA ALA A 138 -18.64 -2.21 8.65
C ALA A 138 -17.55 -2.27 9.75
N LYS A 139 -16.27 -2.36 9.35
CA LYS A 139 -15.13 -2.53 10.26
C LYS A 139 -14.17 -1.34 10.26
N LEU A 140 -14.04 -0.64 9.13
CA LEU A 140 -13.14 0.52 8.92
C LEU A 140 -13.88 1.58 8.11
N ARG A 141 -13.62 2.87 8.43
CA ARG A 141 -14.21 3.98 7.65
C ARG A 141 -13.47 4.24 6.33
N HIS A 142 -12.17 3.97 6.29
CA HIS A 142 -11.30 4.25 5.14
C HIS A 142 -10.53 3.01 4.67
N PRO A 143 -11.24 1.89 4.36
CA PRO A 143 -10.58 0.63 4.02
C PRO A 143 -9.75 0.72 2.73
N GLN A 144 -10.13 1.55 1.75
CA GLN A 144 -9.37 1.74 0.53
C GLN A 144 -8.00 2.37 0.79
N TYR A 145 -7.92 3.40 1.64
CA TYR A 145 -6.64 4.02 1.98
C TYR A 145 -5.79 3.13 2.86
N ALA A 146 -6.40 2.42 3.80
CA ALA A 146 -5.71 1.41 4.61
C ALA A 146 -5.11 0.31 3.72
N GLY A 147 -5.83 -0.12 2.69
CA GLY A 147 -5.34 -1.10 1.71
C GLY A 147 -4.12 -0.59 0.93
N PHE A 148 -4.15 0.64 0.40
CA PHE A 148 -2.99 1.22 -0.27
C PHE A 148 -1.78 1.37 0.65
N ILE A 149 -2.00 1.80 1.90
CA ILE A 149 -0.92 1.89 2.90
C ILE A 149 -0.33 0.51 3.17
N LEU A 150 -1.15 -0.54 3.33
CA LEU A 150 -0.67 -1.91 3.52
C LEU A 150 0.18 -2.41 2.36
N ILE A 151 -0.24 -2.16 1.11
CA ILE A 151 0.53 -2.55 -0.08
C ILE A 151 1.90 -1.84 -0.08
N MET A 152 1.92 -0.52 0.11
CA MET A 152 3.17 0.25 0.15
C MET A 152 4.07 -0.19 1.31
N THR A 153 3.50 -0.46 2.48
CA THR A 153 4.24 -0.98 3.64
C THR A 153 4.86 -2.34 3.31
N GLY A 154 4.10 -3.24 2.70
CA GLY A 154 4.60 -4.53 2.25
C GLY A 154 5.82 -4.39 1.35
N PHE A 155 5.73 -3.57 0.31
CA PHE A 155 6.86 -3.33 -0.58
C PHE A 155 8.08 -2.74 0.13
N LEU A 156 7.89 -1.85 1.12
CA LEU A 156 9.01 -1.33 1.90
C LEU A 156 9.69 -2.38 2.79
N PHE A 157 8.96 -3.40 3.25
CA PHE A 157 9.59 -4.53 3.95
C PHE A 157 10.42 -5.40 3.02
N GLN A 158 9.97 -5.57 1.78
CA GLN A 158 10.65 -6.41 0.80
C GLN A 158 11.81 -5.67 0.13
N TRP A 159 11.59 -4.43 -0.30
CA TRP A 159 12.50 -3.67 -1.14
C TRP A 159 12.50 -2.18 -0.75
N PRO A 160 13.11 -1.82 0.37
CA PRO A 160 13.19 -0.43 0.78
C PRO A 160 14.16 0.34 -0.12
N THR A 161 13.68 1.41 -0.74
CA THR A 161 14.50 2.36 -1.48
C THR A 161 14.45 3.73 -0.82
N LEU A 162 15.50 4.55 -0.97
CA LEU A 162 15.50 5.91 -0.43
C LEU A 162 14.33 6.73 -0.98
N VAL A 163 14.02 6.56 -2.26
CA VAL A 163 12.92 7.27 -2.91
C VAL A 163 11.58 6.85 -2.30
N THR A 164 11.29 5.55 -2.22
CA THR A 164 10.02 5.07 -1.66
C THR A 164 9.91 5.32 -0.16
N LEU A 165 11.02 5.28 0.59
CA LEU A 165 11.06 5.64 2.02
C LEU A 165 10.73 7.11 2.25
N LEU A 166 11.22 8.03 1.39
CA LEU A 166 10.87 9.45 1.44
C LEU A 166 9.43 9.71 0.98
N MET A 167 8.97 9.00 -0.04
CA MET A 167 7.59 9.11 -0.53
C MET A 167 6.57 8.63 0.49
N TYR A 168 6.85 7.55 1.20
CA TYR A 168 5.91 6.87 2.07
C TYR A 168 5.23 7.78 3.11
N PRO A 169 5.96 8.52 3.97
CA PRO A 169 5.31 9.40 4.96
C PRO A 169 4.48 10.51 4.30
N VAL A 170 4.91 11.01 3.14
CA VAL A 170 4.17 12.04 2.38
C VAL A 170 2.85 11.44 1.86
N LEU A 171 2.88 10.24 1.32
CA LEU A 171 1.70 9.56 0.80
C LEU A 171 0.74 9.15 1.92
N VAL A 172 1.24 8.65 3.05
CA VAL A 172 0.42 8.37 4.24
C VAL A 172 -0.26 9.65 4.73
N ALA A 173 0.48 10.75 4.86
CA ALA A 173 -0.09 12.04 5.25
C ALA A 173 -1.16 12.53 4.27
N MET A 174 -0.95 12.31 2.97
CA MET A 174 -1.93 12.62 1.93
C MET A 174 -3.21 11.77 2.11
N TYR A 175 -3.10 10.45 2.31
CA TYR A 175 -4.26 9.58 2.55
C TYR A 175 -5.02 9.95 3.82
N VAL A 176 -4.31 10.30 4.90
CA VAL A 176 -4.93 10.79 6.14
C VAL A 176 -5.71 12.09 5.88
N ARG A 177 -5.13 13.03 5.13
CA ARG A 177 -5.83 14.29 4.77
C ARG A 177 -7.07 14.04 3.89
N LEU A 178 -6.98 13.10 2.94
CA LEU A 178 -8.12 12.70 2.11
C LEU A 178 -9.24 12.09 2.97
N ALA A 179 -8.89 11.18 3.89
CA ALA A 179 -9.82 10.56 4.83
C ALA A 179 -10.55 11.59 5.72
N ILE A 180 -9.80 12.58 6.26
CA ILE A 180 -10.40 13.66 7.05
C ILE A 180 -11.37 14.49 6.23
N ARG A 181 -11.07 14.74 4.96
CA ARG A 181 -11.98 15.46 4.05
C ARG A 181 -13.23 14.66 3.77
N GLU A 182 -13.10 13.35 3.48
CA GLU A 182 -14.24 12.45 3.30
C GLU A 182 -15.13 12.39 4.54
N ASP A 183 -14.53 12.32 5.73
CA ASP A 183 -15.28 12.34 6.99
C ASP A 183 -16.12 13.64 7.13
N ARG A 184 -15.55 14.79 6.77
CA ARG A 184 -16.27 16.09 6.81
C ARG A 184 -17.40 16.15 5.78
N GLU A 185 -17.14 15.72 4.55
CA GLU A 185 -18.13 15.72 3.46
C GLU A 185 -19.26 14.73 3.76
N ALA A 186 -18.94 13.54 4.29
CA ALA A 186 -19.93 12.56 4.72
C ALA A 186 -20.79 13.10 5.88
N ALA A 187 -20.16 13.77 6.86
CA ALA A 187 -20.88 14.40 7.96
C ALA A 187 -21.85 15.50 7.47
N ALA A 188 -21.41 16.32 6.52
CA ALA A 188 -22.25 17.37 5.95
C ALA A 188 -23.41 16.80 5.12
N ARG A 189 -23.18 15.69 4.42
CA ARG A 189 -24.16 15.07 3.52
C ARG A 189 -25.18 14.19 4.24
N PHE A 190 -24.73 13.37 5.20
CA PHE A 190 -25.55 12.33 5.84
C PHE A 190 -25.91 12.65 7.29
N GLY A 191 -25.39 13.76 7.85
CA GLY A 191 -25.77 14.27 9.19
C GLY A 191 -25.72 13.22 10.29
N GLN A 192 -26.86 12.98 10.92
CA GLN A 192 -27.01 12.08 12.08
C GLN A 192 -26.71 10.61 11.72
N GLU A 193 -27.05 10.17 10.52
CA GLU A 193 -26.74 8.79 10.06
C GLU A 193 -25.21 8.54 10.10
N TYR A 194 -24.44 9.50 9.57
CA TYR A 194 -23.00 9.44 9.61
C TYR A 194 -22.44 9.49 11.03
N ALA A 195 -22.99 10.35 11.90
CA ALA A 195 -22.54 10.49 13.29
C ALA A 195 -22.70 9.19 14.07
N VAL A 196 -23.85 8.52 13.93
CA VAL A 196 -24.13 7.22 14.57
C VAL A 196 -23.18 6.14 14.05
N TRP A 197 -22.97 6.07 12.74
CA TRP A 197 -22.06 5.10 12.14
C TRP A 197 -20.61 5.34 12.55
N ARG A 198 -20.13 6.60 12.52
CA ARG A 198 -18.78 7.00 12.93
C ARG A 198 -18.47 6.65 14.38
N ALA A 199 -19.43 6.75 15.28
CA ALA A 199 -19.24 6.38 16.69
C ALA A 199 -18.91 4.90 16.88
N ARG A 200 -19.39 4.03 15.98
CA ARG A 200 -19.23 2.58 16.03
C ARG A 200 -18.02 2.08 15.23
N VAL A 201 -17.73 2.72 14.09
CA VAL A 201 -16.74 2.25 13.13
C VAL A 201 -15.48 3.11 13.22
N PRO A 202 -14.30 2.53 13.57
CA PRO A 202 -13.03 3.25 13.62
C PRO A 202 -12.54 3.64 12.22
N GLY A 203 -11.62 4.65 12.16
CA GLY A 203 -11.07 5.15 10.90
C GLY A 203 -10.16 4.14 10.19
N TRP A 204 -9.16 3.65 10.93
CA TRP A 204 -7.97 3.00 10.35
C TRP A 204 -7.69 1.58 10.84
N PHE A 205 -7.96 1.30 12.11
CA PHE A 205 -7.70 -0.01 12.71
C PHE A 205 -8.99 -0.61 13.22
N PRO A 206 -9.29 -1.88 12.88
CA PRO A 206 -10.46 -2.55 13.40
C PRO A 206 -10.36 -2.66 14.93
N ARG A 207 -11.47 -2.46 15.63
CA ARG A 207 -11.52 -2.72 17.07
C ARG A 207 -11.41 -4.23 17.28
N LEU A 208 -10.31 -4.65 17.90
CA LEU A 208 -10.11 -6.02 18.38
C LEU A 208 -10.89 -6.16 19.69
N GLY A 209 -12.20 -6.44 19.60
CA GLY A 209 -13.04 -6.61 20.77
C GLY A 209 -14.49 -6.88 20.35
N ARG A 210 -15.26 -7.58 21.19
CA ARG A 210 -16.69 -7.86 20.99
C ARG A 210 -17.44 -6.57 20.60
N PRO A 211 -18.31 -6.62 19.59
CA PRO A 211 -19.23 -5.50 19.36
C PRO A 211 -19.98 -5.24 20.65
N ALA A 212 -20.09 -3.97 21.05
CA ALA A 212 -20.90 -3.58 22.19
C ALA A 212 -22.30 -4.20 22.00
N SER A 213 -22.60 -5.17 22.82
CA SER A 213 -23.93 -5.80 22.92
C SER A 213 -24.91 -4.67 23.26
N GLY A 214 -25.83 -4.35 22.34
CA GLY A 214 -26.90 -3.42 22.67
C GLY A 214 -27.32 -2.40 21.62
N ALA A 215 -27.20 -2.70 20.32
CA ALA A 215 -27.82 -1.84 19.31
C ALA A 215 -28.71 -2.66 18.38
N ALA A 216 -30.02 -2.45 18.52
CA ALA A 216 -31.04 -2.98 17.64
C ALA A 216 -30.74 -2.64 16.16
N PRO A 217 -31.08 -3.53 15.20
CA PRO A 217 -30.93 -3.23 13.79
C PRO A 217 -31.82 -2.05 13.43
N LEU A 218 -31.24 -1.07 12.76
CA LEU A 218 -32.00 -0.02 12.09
C LEU A 218 -32.83 -0.69 10.97
N ARG A 219 -34.15 -0.66 11.13
CA ARG A 219 -35.11 -1.09 10.11
C ARG A 219 -35.13 -0.12 8.95
#